data_5d8b4f7baef94a44113284bda49b40f5
#
_entry.id   5d8b4f7baef94a44113284bda49b40f5
#
_cell.length_a   1.000
_cell.length_b   1.000
_cell.length_c   1.000
_cell.angle_alpha   90.00
_cell.angle_beta   90.00
_cell.angle_gamma   90.00
#
_symmetry.space_group_name_H-M   'P 1'
#
loop_
_entity.id
_entity.type
_entity.pdbx_description
1 polymer ?
#
loop_
_entity_poly.entity_id
_entity_poly.type
_entity_poly.pdbx_seq_one_letter_code
_entity_poly.pdbx_strand_id
1 'polypeptide(L)'
;MILTVAIPVPLHKTFDYLAQDKDDLLTAHKTPAMHIKTGMRVEVPFAGRRLSGIVLGTKQQTPDTLPENYTLKAIIHCLDKEPTFPQKLIELISWSSQYYCHPIGECFHTALPTALRKPYNIDKLSTLTVIKWHRSDLAFEEN
;
A
#
# COMPACT_ATOMS: atom_id res chain seq x y z
N MET A 1 15.74 -6.81 -5.05
CA MET A 1 15.32 -5.52 -4.45
C MET A 1 14.50 -5.81 -3.20
N ILE A 2 14.80 -5.15 -2.09
CA ILE A 2 14.06 -5.27 -0.83
C ILE A 2 13.14 -4.06 -0.70
N LEU A 3 11.88 -4.31 -0.32
CA LEU A 3 10.85 -3.30 -0.09
C LEU A 3 10.63 -3.14 1.40
N THR A 4 10.68 -1.92 1.89
CA THR A 4 10.25 -1.58 3.25
C THR A 4 8.76 -1.24 3.20
N VAL A 5 7.93 -2.04 3.88
CA VAL A 5 6.47 -2.01 3.76
C VAL A 5 5.82 -1.72 5.12
N ALA A 6 4.89 -0.77 5.15
CA ALA A 6 3.99 -0.53 6.27
C ALA A 6 2.74 -1.39 6.09
N ILE A 7 2.45 -2.29 7.04
CA ILE A 7 1.26 -3.17 7.02
C ILE A 7 0.35 -2.87 8.22
N PRO A 8 -0.98 -3.03 8.08
CA PRO A 8 -1.96 -2.69 9.13
C PRO A 8 -1.94 -3.75 10.25
N VAL A 9 -0.96 -3.61 11.12
CA VAL A 9 -0.79 -4.43 12.33
C VAL A 9 -0.44 -3.51 13.51
N PRO A 10 -0.80 -3.86 14.74
CA PRO A 10 -0.56 -3.04 15.94
C PRO A 10 0.92 -3.11 16.39
N LEU A 11 1.84 -2.90 15.45
CA LEU A 11 3.27 -2.92 15.69
C LEU A 11 3.92 -1.63 15.17
N HIS A 12 4.74 -0.98 16.01
CA HIS A 12 5.46 0.25 15.70
C HIS A 12 6.72 0.00 14.85
N LYS A 13 6.56 -0.75 13.74
CA LYS A 13 7.67 -1.05 12.83
C LYS A 13 7.17 -1.28 11.42
N THR A 14 8.09 -1.17 10.48
CA THR A 14 7.93 -1.58 9.09
C THR A 14 8.47 -2.99 8.90
N PHE A 15 8.16 -3.61 7.78
CA PHE A 15 8.57 -4.97 7.45
C PHE A 15 9.25 -4.99 6.08
N ASP A 16 10.34 -5.74 5.99
CA ASP A 16 11.06 -5.90 4.75
C ASP A 16 10.58 -7.13 3.99
N TYR A 17 10.35 -6.97 2.67
CA TYR A 17 9.91 -8.01 1.75
C TYR A 17 10.76 -8.02 0.49
N LEU A 18 10.87 -9.17 -0.16
CA LEU A 18 11.46 -9.26 -1.50
C LEU A 18 10.47 -8.79 -2.55
N ALA A 19 10.94 -7.94 -3.46
CA ALA A 19 10.18 -7.50 -4.64
C ALA A 19 10.15 -8.58 -5.74
N GLN A 20 9.87 -9.84 -5.39
CA GLN A 20 9.68 -10.91 -6.35
C GLN A 20 8.20 -11.23 -6.43
N ASP A 21 7.62 -11.04 -7.63
CA ASP A 21 6.38 -11.71 -7.96
C ASP A 21 6.66 -13.20 -7.96
N LYS A 22 6.04 -13.95 -7.06
CA LYS A 22 5.97 -15.40 -7.24
C LYS A 22 5.22 -15.62 -8.53
N ASP A 23 5.87 -16.32 -9.46
CA ASP A 23 5.30 -16.76 -10.73
C ASP A 23 4.00 -17.52 -10.50
N ASP A 24 2.90 -16.80 -10.44
CA ASP A 24 1.59 -17.37 -10.67
C ASP A 24 1.33 -17.21 -12.18
N LEU A 25 1.55 -18.28 -12.91
CA LEU A 25 1.41 -18.38 -14.39
C LEU A 25 0.01 -18.02 -14.89
N LEU A 26 -0.92 -17.63 -14.00
CA LEU A 26 -2.35 -17.47 -14.31
C LEU A 26 -2.88 -16.04 -14.19
N THR A 27 -2.09 -15.06 -13.76
CA THR A 27 -2.58 -13.67 -13.66
C THR A 27 -1.89 -12.75 -14.65
N ALA A 28 -2.68 -12.20 -15.56
CA ALA A 28 -2.27 -11.32 -16.66
C ALA A 28 -1.70 -9.93 -16.23
N HIS A 29 -1.43 -9.71 -14.94
CA HIS A 29 -0.99 -8.43 -14.39
C HIS A 29 0.38 -8.57 -13.72
N LYS A 30 1.40 -8.92 -14.50
CA LYS A 30 2.80 -8.86 -14.05
C LYS A 30 3.26 -7.41 -14.03
N THR A 31 3.34 -6.80 -12.85
CA THR A 31 4.17 -5.60 -12.69
C THR A 31 5.59 -6.08 -12.42
N PRO A 32 6.56 -5.87 -13.32
CA PRO A 32 7.93 -6.27 -13.07
C PRO A 32 8.44 -5.61 -11.78
N ALA A 33 9.25 -6.32 -11.00
CA ALA A 33 9.83 -5.82 -9.75
C ALA A 33 10.52 -4.45 -9.89
N MET A 34 11.02 -4.13 -11.08
CA MET A 34 11.65 -2.84 -11.42
C MET A 34 10.69 -1.64 -11.43
N HIS A 35 9.37 -1.85 -11.39
CA HIS A 35 8.37 -0.77 -11.45
C HIS A 35 7.75 -0.45 -10.10
N ILE A 36 8.12 -1.16 -9.03
CA ILE A 36 7.58 -0.91 -7.70
C ILE A 36 8.23 0.36 -7.13
N LYS A 37 7.39 1.36 -6.90
CA LYS A 37 7.79 2.69 -6.37
C LYS A 37 7.24 2.88 -4.96
N THR A 38 7.87 3.78 -4.22
CA THR A 38 7.37 4.28 -2.94
C THR A 38 5.95 4.85 -3.11
N GLY A 39 5.06 4.54 -2.17
CA GLY A 39 3.66 4.96 -2.19
C GLY A 39 2.71 3.99 -2.89
N MET A 40 3.21 2.92 -3.50
CA MET A 40 2.38 1.86 -4.07
C MET A 40 1.87 0.90 -3.01
N ARG A 41 0.68 0.33 -3.24
CA ARG A 41 0.14 -0.76 -2.43
C ARG A 41 0.67 -2.10 -2.93
N VAL A 42 1.00 -2.96 -2.00
CA VAL A 42 1.43 -4.34 -2.27
C VAL A 42 0.65 -5.31 -1.40
N GLU A 43 0.35 -6.48 -1.94
CA GLU A 43 -0.19 -7.59 -1.18
C GLU A 43 0.97 -8.41 -0.61
N VAL A 44 0.97 -8.59 0.71
CA VAL A 44 2.04 -9.29 1.42
C VAL A 44 1.51 -10.41 2.31
N PRO A 45 2.27 -11.51 2.46
CA PRO A 45 1.92 -12.57 3.39
C PRO A 45 2.39 -12.19 4.81
N PHE A 46 1.47 -12.16 5.77
CA PHE A 46 1.79 -11.89 7.18
C PHE A 46 0.97 -12.79 8.11
N ALA A 47 1.63 -13.53 9.00
CA ALA A 47 0.99 -14.41 10.00
C ALA A 47 -0.13 -15.30 9.41
N GLY A 48 0.10 -15.93 8.25
CA GLY A 48 -0.89 -16.79 7.59
C GLY A 48 -2.02 -16.05 6.86
N ARG A 49 -2.01 -14.72 6.87
CA ARG A 49 -3.01 -13.86 6.18
C ARG A 49 -2.35 -13.11 5.03
N ARG A 50 -3.18 -12.60 4.13
CA ARG A 50 -2.80 -11.67 3.07
C ARG A 50 -3.24 -10.27 3.45
N LEU A 51 -2.30 -9.35 3.53
CA LEU A 51 -2.55 -7.97 3.91
C LEU A 51 -2.14 -7.02 2.79
N SER A 52 -2.86 -5.90 2.67
CA SER A 52 -2.45 -4.78 1.82
C SER A 52 -1.52 -3.87 2.63
N GLY A 53 -0.30 -3.67 2.16
CA GLY A 53 0.69 -2.77 2.75
C GLY A 53 1.09 -1.67 1.77
N ILE A 54 1.74 -0.63 2.30
CA ILE A 54 2.25 0.50 1.52
C ILE A 54 3.77 0.45 1.50
N VAL A 55 4.35 0.55 0.30
CA VAL A 55 5.81 0.64 0.11
C VAL A 55 6.28 2.02 0.56
N LEU A 56 7.12 2.07 1.58
CA LEU A 56 7.72 3.29 2.11
C LEU A 56 9.12 3.55 1.59
N GLY A 57 9.78 2.52 1.10
CA GLY A 57 11.13 2.63 0.55
C GLY A 57 11.57 1.36 -0.15
N THR A 58 12.61 1.50 -0.95
CA THR A 58 13.25 0.39 -1.67
C THR A 58 14.74 0.38 -1.39
N LYS A 59 15.32 -0.80 -1.13
CA LYS A 59 16.75 -0.98 -0.91
C LYS A 59 17.29 -1.91 -1.99
N GLN A 60 18.34 -1.49 -2.66
CA GLN A 60 19.06 -2.32 -3.64
C GLN A 60 20.07 -3.23 -2.92
N GLN A 61 19.61 -4.06 -1.99
CA GLN A 61 20.43 -5.08 -1.36
C GLN A 61 20.13 -6.43 -1.99
N THR A 62 21.20 -7.21 -2.24
CA THR A 62 21.05 -8.61 -2.61
C THR A 62 20.73 -9.43 -1.35
N PRO A 63 19.98 -10.52 -1.47
CA PRO A 63 19.73 -11.43 -0.34
C PRO A 63 20.99 -11.91 0.36
N ASP A 64 22.13 -11.97 -0.35
CA ASP A 64 23.43 -12.45 0.13
C ASP A 64 24.07 -11.54 1.20
N THR A 65 23.57 -10.31 1.37
CA THR A 65 24.05 -9.37 2.41
C THR A 65 23.26 -9.48 3.73
N LEU A 66 22.27 -10.36 3.79
CA LEU A 66 21.47 -10.59 4.99
C LEU A 66 22.10 -11.70 5.86
N PRO A 67 21.94 -11.64 7.19
CA PRO A 67 22.37 -12.72 8.09
C PRO A 67 21.78 -14.06 7.62
N GLU A 68 22.55 -15.15 7.70
CA GLU A 68 22.15 -16.50 7.22
C GLU A 68 20.81 -17.01 7.79
N ASN A 69 20.37 -16.48 8.92
CA ASN A 69 19.13 -16.85 9.59
C ASN A 69 17.93 -15.96 9.25
N TYR A 70 18.08 -15.01 8.29
CA TYR A 70 17.02 -14.05 7.96
C TYR A 70 16.37 -14.37 6.62
N THR A 71 15.22 -15.06 6.67
CA THR A 71 14.45 -15.38 5.46
C THR A 71 13.43 -14.29 5.17
N LEU A 72 13.69 -13.47 4.14
CA LEU A 72 12.72 -12.51 3.63
C LEU A 72 11.61 -13.22 2.85
N LYS A 73 10.37 -12.88 3.15
CA LYS A 73 9.22 -13.31 2.35
C LYS A 73 9.07 -12.41 1.12
N ALA A 74 8.67 -12.98 0.00
CA ALA A 74 8.32 -12.20 -1.17
C ALA A 74 6.92 -11.58 -1.02
N ILE A 75 6.70 -10.44 -1.68
CA ILE A 75 5.35 -9.91 -1.89
C ILE A 75 4.54 -10.90 -2.73
N ILE A 76 3.21 -10.86 -2.62
CA ILE A 76 2.31 -11.69 -3.44
C ILE A 76 2.04 -10.99 -4.76
N HIS A 77 1.58 -9.72 -4.70
CA HIS A 77 1.29 -8.89 -5.87
C HIS A 77 1.60 -7.41 -5.59
N CYS A 78 1.92 -6.66 -6.65
CA CYS A 78 1.79 -5.22 -6.67
C CYS A 78 0.35 -4.87 -7.09
N LEU A 79 -0.34 -4.07 -6.28
CA LEU A 79 -1.77 -3.77 -6.47
C LEU A 79 -1.99 -2.54 -7.35
N ASP A 80 -0.99 -1.67 -7.48
CA ASP A 80 -1.08 -0.40 -8.16
C ASP A 80 -0.13 -0.32 -9.35
N LYS A 81 -0.51 0.42 -10.39
CA LYS A 81 0.36 0.78 -11.53
C LYS A 81 1.16 2.04 -11.26
N GLU A 82 0.61 2.95 -10.46
CA GLU A 82 1.21 4.21 -10.05
C GLU A 82 1.05 4.40 -8.54
N PRO A 83 1.90 5.24 -7.90
CA PRO A 83 1.82 5.49 -6.47
C PRO A 83 0.45 6.03 -6.03
N THR A 84 -0.22 5.32 -5.15
CA THR A 84 -1.47 5.78 -4.50
C THR A 84 -1.19 6.91 -3.51
N PHE A 85 -0.02 6.89 -2.86
CA PHE A 85 0.42 7.93 -1.94
C PHE A 85 1.53 8.76 -2.55
N PRO A 86 1.32 10.07 -2.78
CA PRO A 86 2.40 10.97 -3.14
C PRO A 86 3.36 11.18 -1.96
N GLN A 87 4.62 11.52 -2.26
CA GLN A 87 5.70 11.62 -1.27
C GLN A 87 5.35 12.52 -0.07
N LYS A 88 4.76 13.69 -0.32
CA LYS A 88 4.35 14.64 0.75
C LYS A 88 3.33 14.04 1.71
N LEU A 89 2.42 13.19 1.21
CA LEU A 89 1.43 12.52 2.05
C LEU A 89 2.07 11.40 2.88
N ILE A 90 3.05 10.69 2.32
CA ILE A 90 3.83 9.69 3.06
C ILE A 90 4.56 10.35 4.23
N GLU A 91 5.20 11.50 4.00
CA GLU A 91 5.90 12.27 5.03
C GLU A 91 4.94 12.72 6.15
N LEU A 92 3.77 13.26 5.77
CA LEU A 92 2.74 13.69 6.71
C LEU A 92 2.24 12.52 7.58
N ILE A 93 1.91 11.38 6.97
CA ILE A 93 1.42 10.21 7.70
C ILE A 93 2.52 9.64 8.59
N SER A 94 3.75 9.61 8.13
CA SER A 94 4.90 9.14 8.92
C SER A 94 5.15 10.05 10.14
N TRP A 95 5.09 11.37 9.94
CA TRP A 95 5.17 12.34 11.03
C TRP A 95 4.01 12.15 12.03
N SER A 96 2.79 11.99 11.54
CA SER A 96 1.60 11.76 12.37
C SER A 96 1.74 10.49 13.21
N SER A 97 2.21 9.39 12.61
CA SER A 97 2.49 8.15 13.32
C SER A 97 3.45 8.34 14.50
N GLN A 98 4.53 9.10 14.28
CA GLN A 98 5.51 9.40 15.32
C GLN A 98 4.94 10.33 16.40
N TYR A 99 4.25 11.40 15.99
CA TYR A 99 3.71 12.40 16.90
C TYR A 99 2.64 11.81 17.84
N TYR A 100 1.75 10.98 17.32
CA TYR A 100 0.68 10.35 18.09
C TYR A 100 1.06 8.97 18.65
N CYS A 101 2.30 8.54 18.48
CA CYS A 101 2.77 7.20 18.89
C CYS A 101 1.81 6.09 18.42
N HIS A 102 1.35 6.16 17.17
CA HIS A 102 0.43 5.18 16.60
C HIS A 102 1.14 4.29 15.55
N PRO A 103 0.83 2.98 15.44
CA PRO A 103 1.45 2.10 14.48
C PRO A 103 1.38 2.62 13.05
N ILE A 104 2.53 2.76 12.38
CA ILE A 104 2.63 3.39 11.06
C ILE A 104 1.76 2.71 10.01
N GLY A 105 1.65 1.39 10.04
CA GLY A 105 0.82 0.64 9.10
C GLY A 105 -0.67 0.92 9.27
N GLU A 106 -1.14 1.15 10.51
CA GLU A 106 -2.53 1.51 10.79
C GLU A 106 -2.83 2.95 10.37
N CYS A 107 -1.86 3.87 10.51
CA CYS A 107 -1.98 5.24 10.01
C CYS A 107 -2.19 5.24 8.49
N PHE A 108 -1.38 4.52 7.74
CA PHE A 108 -1.54 4.39 6.28
C PHE A 108 -2.85 3.72 5.90
N HIS A 109 -3.23 2.66 6.60
CA HIS A 109 -4.49 1.97 6.36
C HIS A 109 -5.70 2.88 6.61
N THR A 110 -5.65 3.72 7.63
CA THR A 110 -6.73 4.68 7.94
C THR A 110 -6.81 5.78 6.89
N ALA A 111 -5.67 6.25 6.37
CA ALA A 111 -5.60 7.25 5.31
C ALA A 111 -6.12 6.73 3.96
N LEU A 112 -6.18 5.40 3.75
CA LEU A 112 -6.76 4.82 2.54
C LEU A 112 -8.28 4.91 2.55
N PRO A 113 -8.92 5.25 1.40
CA PRO A 113 -10.33 5.01 1.19
C PRO A 113 -10.69 3.55 1.44
N THR A 114 -11.86 3.28 2.00
CA THR A 114 -12.29 1.94 2.41
C THR A 114 -12.20 0.90 1.27
N ALA A 115 -12.52 1.33 0.04
CA ALA A 115 -12.43 0.48 -1.14
C ALA A 115 -10.98 0.01 -1.45
N LEU A 116 -9.97 0.79 -1.06
CA LEU A 116 -8.55 0.48 -1.31
C LEU A 116 -7.86 -0.26 -0.16
N ARG A 117 -8.52 -0.43 0.98
CA ARG A 117 -7.96 -1.12 2.15
C ARG A 117 -7.79 -2.62 1.95
N LYS A 118 -8.61 -3.22 1.09
CA LYS A 118 -8.51 -4.63 0.75
C LYS A 118 -7.51 -4.84 -0.39
N PRO A 119 -6.92 -6.03 -0.53
CA PRO A 119 -5.95 -6.33 -1.59
C PRO A 119 -6.64 -6.53 -2.95
N TYR A 120 -7.37 -5.50 -3.42
CA TYR A 120 -7.95 -5.48 -4.76
C TYR A 120 -7.15 -4.56 -5.68
N ASN A 121 -6.97 -4.99 -6.93
CA ASN A 121 -6.43 -4.14 -7.98
C ASN A 121 -7.44 -3.03 -8.30
N ILE A 122 -6.96 -1.79 -8.47
CA ILE A 122 -7.77 -0.61 -8.83
C ILE A 122 -8.56 -0.84 -10.12
N ASP A 123 -8.01 -1.55 -11.09
CA ASP A 123 -8.67 -1.85 -12.37
C ASP A 123 -10.00 -2.62 -12.18
N LYS A 124 -10.17 -3.35 -11.07
CA LYS A 124 -11.43 -4.02 -10.72
C LYS A 124 -12.43 -3.11 -10.02
N LEU A 125 -12.04 -1.90 -9.65
CA LEU A 125 -12.90 -0.90 -9.01
C LEU A 125 -13.60 0.01 -10.03
N SER A 126 -13.47 -0.24 -11.32
CA SER A 126 -14.13 0.51 -12.41
C SER A 126 -15.67 0.51 -12.34
N THR A 127 -16.24 -0.30 -11.45
CA THR A 127 -17.68 -0.36 -11.17
C THR A 127 -18.12 0.57 -10.02
N LEU A 128 -17.21 1.38 -9.46
CA LEU A 128 -17.60 2.36 -8.44
C LEU A 128 -18.40 3.48 -9.10
N THR A 129 -19.70 3.50 -8.86
CA THR A 129 -20.58 4.61 -9.22
C THR A 129 -20.06 5.86 -8.51
N VAL A 130 -19.54 6.82 -9.28
CA VAL A 130 -19.16 8.13 -8.75
C VAL A 130 -20.46 8.88 -8.49
N ILE A 131 -20.85 9.01 -7.22
CA ILE A 131 -21.95 9.89 -6.82
C ILE A 131 -21.41 11.32 -6.97
N LYS A 132 -21.83 12.01 -8.04
CA LYS A 132 -21.59 13.44 -8.19
C LYS A 132 -22.64 14.18 -7.38
N TRP A 133 -22.22 14.88 -6.34
CA TRP A 133 -23.08 15.83 -5.65
C TRP A 133 -23.18 17.10 -6.51
N HIS A 134 -24.36 17.38 -7.01
CA HIS A 134 -24.66 18.68 -7.59
C HIS A 134 -25.28 19.55 -6.50
N ARG A 135 -24.74 20.75 -6.32
CA ARG A 135 -25.39 21.77 -5.54
C ARG A 135 -26.65 22.15 -6.31
N SER A 136 -27.83 21.81 -5.80
CA SER A 136 -29.06 22.39 -6.31
C SER A 136 -29.07 23.86 -5.88
N ASP A 137 -29.12 24.77 -6.84
CA ASP A 137 -29.40 26.18 -6.58
C ASP A 137 -30.87 26.28 -6.13
N LEU A 138 -31.12 25.93 -4.88
CA LEU A 138 -32.37 26.32 -4.23
C LEU A 138 -32.27 27.83 -4.03
N ALA A 139 -32.95 28.58 -4.88
CA ALA A 139 -33.22 29.98 -4.63
C ALA A 139 -33.97 30.05 -3.30
N PHE A 140 -33.33 30.60 -2.29
CA PHE A 140 -34.04 31.07 -1.11
C PHE A 140 -34.86 32.27 -1.58
N GLU A 141 -36.17 32.08 -1.79
CA GLU A 141 -37.08 33.21 -1.85
C GLU A 141 -37.16 33.76 -0.41
N GLU A 142 -36.59 34.93 -0.21
CA GLU A 142 -36.79 35.76 0.96
C GLU A 142 -38.22 36.24 0.93
N ASN A 143 -39.05 35.78 1.90
CA ASN A 143 -40.32 36.36 2.29
C ASN A 143 -40.09 37.31 3.46
#